data_b529f604498333a87764f9f099331fbc
#
_entry.id   b529f604498333a87764f9f099331fbc
#
_cell.length_a   1.000
_cell.length_b   1.000
_cell.length_c   1.000
_cell.angle_alpha   90.00
_cell.angle_beta   90.00
_cell.angle_gamma   90.00
#
_symmetry.space_group_name_H-M   'P 1'
#
loop_
_entity.id
_entity.type
_entity.pdbx_description
1 polymer ?
#
loop_
_entity_poly.entity_id
_entity_poly.type
_entity_poly.pdbx_seq_one_letter_code
_entity_poly.pdbx_strand_id
1 'polypeptide(L)'
;MACFAKVGGHGILLAMTFVARSSRKRTLTNAPLIDAITPGVREQRRAVWFMRQAGRSLPEYRQVRAGIDMLDSCFMPELLAEITLQPVRRHDVDAAILFSDIVVPLKAAGVDVEIVSGRGPVVAQPILSMSDVDKLPILDSDIDGVMAGIGIIIDNLTSSQALIGFAGAPFTLASYLVEGGPSRNHEKTKAMMHAQPETWHALMRKLTPTITHFLSMQISAGIDAMQLFDSWAGFLTERDYREYVLPYSTEIFAAIAGAGIPRIHFGVGTGELLGAMSQAGADVTGVDWRVPLDVAARRIHHAVGPKSVQGNLDPALLCAGEEVVRAEVTRICAEADRAISAGHAIGHIFNLGHGVLPTTDPEMITRAVSLVHEITPPQT
;
A
#
# COMPACT_ATOMS: atom_id res chain seq x y z
N MET A 1 19.54 -0.54 -38.25
CA MET A 1 19.02 0.28 -39.39
C MET A 1 17.59 0.65 -38.99
N ALA A 2 17.39 1.83 -38.50
CA ALA A 2 16.08 2.32 -38.03
C ALA A 2 15.52 3.28 -39.09
N CYS A 3 14.33 3.00 -39.57
CA CYS A 3 13.60 3.84 -40.53
C CYS A 3 12.78 4.88 -39.74
N PHE A 4 13.08 6.15 -39.91
CA PHE A 4 12.32 7.27 -39.37
C PHE A 4 11.16 7.62 -40.33
N ALA A 5 9.94 7.58 -39.81
CA ALA A 5 8.80 8.27 -40.40
C ALA A 5 8.40 9.45 -39.51
N LYS A 6 8.44 10.64 -40.13
CA LYS A 6 8.10 11.93 -39.50
C LYS A 6 6.61 12.20 -39.78
N VAL A 7 5.79 12.30 -38.76
CA VAL A 7 4.43 12.87 -38.86
C VAL A 7 4.25 13.88 -37.73
N GLY A 8 3.72 15.06 -38.09
CA GLY A 8 3.75 16.27 -37.28
C GLY A 8 2.88 16.31 -36.05
N GLY A 9 3.35 17.15 -35.15
CA GLY A 9 2.59 17.95 -34.16
C GLY A 9 1.60 17.22 -33.27
N HIS A 10 2.11 16.55 -32.20
CA HIS A 10 1.50 16.37 -30.90
C HIS A 10 2.57 15.75 -30.00
N GLY A 11 2.62 16.16 -28.75
CA GLY A 11 3.72 15.86 -27.82
C GLY A 11 4.12 14.38 -27.80
N ILE A 12 5.42 14.15 -27.89
CA ILE A 12 6.02 12.82 -27.79
C ILE A 12 5.88 12.36 -26.34
N LEU A 13 4.96 11.45 -26.10
CA LEU A 13 4.96 10.63 -24.87
C LEU A 13 6.20 9.71 -24.98
N LEU A 14 7.27 10.04 -24.31
CA LEU A 14 8.41 9.15 -24.13
C LEU A 14 7.93 7.98 -23.26
N ALA A 15 7.57 6.87 -23.91
CA ALA A 15 7.45 5.59 -23.23
C ALA A 15 8.86 5.22 -22.73
N MET A 16 9.17 5.51 -21.46
CA MET A 16 10.35 5.00 -20.79
C MET A 16 10.17 3.48 -20.65
N THR A 17 10.76 2.73 -21.57
CA THR A 17 10.89 1.28 -21.44
C THR A 17 11.94 1.03 -20.37
N PHE A 18 11.49 0.79 -19.13
CA PHE A 18 12.38 0.37 -18.06
C PHE A 18 12.93 -1.02 -18.41
N VAL A 19 14.23 -1.09 -18.73
CA VAL A 19 14.95 -2.36 -18.81
C VAL A 19 15.09 -2.86 -17.38
N ALA A 20 14.37 -3.90 -17.02
CA ALA A 20 14.50 -4.57 -15.73
C ALA A 20 15.97 -4.98 -15.54
N ARG A 21 16.69 -4.31 -14.64
CA ARG A 21 17.94 -4.84 -14.09
C ARG A 21 17.60 -6.19 -13.43
N SER A 22 18.43 -7.18 -13.60
CA SER A 22 18.29 -8.54 -13.08
C SER A 22 17.73 -8.51 -11.65
N SER A 23 16.42 -8.77 -11.51
CA SER A 23 15.76 -8.80 -10.21
C SER A 23 16.26 -10.01 -9.44
N ARG A 24 16.64 -9.84 -8.17
CA ARG A 24 16.83 -10.95 -7.23
C ARG A 24 15.45 -11.58 -6.90
N LYS A 25 14.80 -12.16 -7.88
CA LYS A 25 13.51 -12.80 -7.67
C LYS A 25 13.73 -14.08 -6.86
N ARG A 26 13.29 -14.06 -5.58
CA ARG A 26 13.24 -15.28 -4.77
C ARG A 26 12.13 -16.19 -5.28
N THR A 27 12.34 -17.49 -5.07
CA THR A 27 11.26 -18.46 -5.25
C THR A 27 10.52 -18.61 -3.91
N LEU A 28 9.28 -18.18 -3.85
CA LEU A 28 8.41 -18.43 -2.71
C LEU A 28 7.81 -19.83 -2.84
N THR A 29 7.70 -20.53 -1.70
CA THR A 29 7.11 -21.88 -1.62
C THR A 29 6.17 -21.93 -0.42
N ASN A 30 4.94 -22.43 -0.63
CA ASN A 30 3.91 -22.47 0.42
C ASN A 30 3.72 -21.11 1.11
N ALA A 31 3.62 -20.04 0.33
CA ALA A 31 3.50 -18.68 0.82
C ALA A 31 2.02 -18.29 0.90
N PRO A 32 1.41 -18.23 2.10
CA PRO A 32 -0.02 -18.00 2.25
C PRO A 32 -0.51 -16.73 1.55
N LEU A 33 0.30 -15.65 1.57
CA LEU A 33 -0.05 -14.41 0.86
C LEU A 33 -0.22 -14.63 -0.64
N ILE A 34 0.65 -15.40 -1.26
CA ILE A 34 0.62 -15.67 -2.71
C ILE A 34 -0.48 -16.66 -3.04
N ASP A 35 -0.65 -17.69 -2.20
CA ASP A 35 -1.71 -18.70 -2.37
C ASP A 35 -3.11 -18.04 -2.34
N ALA A 36 -3.34 -17.10 -1.41
CA ALA A 36 -4.60 -16.34 -1.28
C ALA A 36 -4.94 -15.44 -2.48
N ILE A 37 -3.99 -15.20 -3.38
CA ILE A 37 -4.16 -14.32 -4.55
C ILE A 37 -4.22 -15.13 -5.85
N THR A 38 -3.73 -16.36 -5.82
CA THR A 38 -3.57 -17.18 -7.02
C THR A 38 -4.83 -18.00 -7.29
N PRO A 39 -5.53 -17.77 -8.41
CA PRO A 39 -6.75 -18.52 -8.75
C PRO A 39 -6.49 -20.03 -8.82
N GLY A 40 -7.37 -20.83 -8.19
CA GLY A 40 -7.31 -22.29 -8.22
C GLY A 40 -6.22 -22.92 -7.34
N VAL A 41 -5.47 -22.12 -6.58
CA VAL A 41 -4.55 -22.62 -5.56
C VAL A 41 -5.29 -22.80 -4.26
N ARG A 42 -5.12 -23.98 -3.65
CA ARG A 42 -5.70 -24.28 -2.35
C ARG A 42 -4.85 -23.68 -1.24
N GLU A 43 -5.42 -22.75 -0.49
CA GLU A 43 -4.78 -22.20 0.70
C GLU A 43 -4.66 -23.29 1.77
N GLN A 44 -3.44 -23.53 2.26
CA GLN A 44 -3.20 -24.45 3.38
C GLN A 44 -3.41 -23.73 4.73
N ARG A 45 -3.12 -22.45 4.78
CA ARG A 45 -3.26 -21.57 5.94
C ARG A 45 -3.74 -20.20 5.46
N ARG A 46 -4.63 -19.57 6.20
CA ARG A 46 -5.11 -18.22 5.91
C ARG A 46 -3.98 -17.22 6.05
N ALA A 47 -3.76 -16.41 5.02
CA ALA A 47 -2.74 -15.37 5.03
C ALA A 47 -3.08 -14.28 6.03
N VAL A 48 -2.11 -13.83 6.85
CA VAL A 48 -2.25 -12.71 7.76
C VAL A 48 -0.98 -11.86 7.85
N TRP A 49 -1.18 -10.56 7.78
CA TRP A 49 -0.22 -9.53 8.13
C TRP A 49 -0.98 -8.26 8.53
N PHE A 50 -0.32 -7.32 9.21
CA PHE A 50 -0.99 -6.11 9.66
C PHE A 50 -0.31 -4.84 9.16
N MET A 51 -1.10 -3.93 8.60
CA MET A 51 -0.63 -2.58 8.25
C MET A 51 -0.04 -1.89 9.49
N ARG A 52 1.18 -1.32 9.33
CA ARG A 52 1.96 -0.70 10.39
C ARG A 52 2.36 -1.67 11.51
N GLN A 53 2.44 -2.97 11.24
CA GLN A 53 3.00 -3.96 12.16
C GLN A 53 4.47 -3.65 12.50
N ALA A 54 5.23 -3.18 11.52
CA ALA A 54 6.58 -2.67 11.73
C ALA A 54 6.51 -1.29 12.41
N GLY A 55 7.15 -1.16 13.56
CA GLY A 55 7.13 0.07 14.34
C GLY A 55 6.01 0.15 15.39
N ARG A 56 5.42 1.32 15.52
CA ARG A 56 4.25 1.65 16.33
C ARG A 56 4.30 1.13 17.77
N SER A 57 3.63 0.02 18.08
CA SER A 57 3.44 -0.53 19.42
C SER A 57 4.65 -1.32 19.94
N LEU A 58 5.58 -1.72 19.08
CA LEU A 58 6.69 -2.59 19.47
C LEU A 58 7.71 -1.87 20.37
N PRO A 59 8.01 -2.39 21.58
CA PRO A 59 9.03 -1.82 22.45
C PRO A 59 10.43 -1.88 21.82
N GLU A 60 10.78 -2.96 21.15
CA GLU A 60 12.04 -3.13 20.43
C GLU A 60 12.23 -2.08 19.32
N TYR A 61 11.17 -1.71 18.62
CA TYR A 61 11.22 -0.60 17.65
C TYR A 61 11.62 0.72 18.32
N ARG A 62 11.01 1.02 19.47
CA ARG A 62 11.32 2.25 20.21
C ARG A 62 12.76 2.28 20.70
N GLN A 63 13.32 1.12 21.05
CA GLN A 63 14.73 1.00 21.48
C GLN A 63 15.70 1.26 20.33
N VAL A 64 15.53 0.56 19.19
CA VAL A 64 16.49 0.68 18.06
C VAL A 64 16.42 2.04 17.36
N ARG A 65 15.29 2.75 17.45
CA ARG A 65 15.10 4.05 16.84
C ARG A 65 15.36 5.24 17.80
N ALA A 66 15.76 4.98 19.04
CA ALA A 66 15.99 6.06 20.02
C ALA A 66 17.02 7.08 19.50
N GLY A 67 16.63 8.35 19.42
CA GLY A 67 17.49 9.45 18.94
C GLY A 67 17.66 9.55 17.42
N ILE A 68 16.97 8.73 16.64
CA ILE A 68 17.02 8.77 15.17
C ILE A 68 15.68 9.28 14.64
N ASP A 69 15.70 10.20 13.68
CA ASP A 69 14.47 10.67 13.01
C ASP A 69 13.77 9.53 12.23
N MET A 70 12.44 9.63 12.11
CA MET A 70 11.65 8.58 11.46
C MET A 70 11.99 8.46 9.97
N LEU A 71 12.09 9.57 9.26
CA LEU A 71 12.44 9.54 7.84
C LEU A 71 13.89 9.11 7.63
N ASP A 72 14.83 9.59 8.46
CA ASP A 72 16.23 9.19 8.37
C ASP A 72 16.40 7.68 8.55
N SER A 73 15.64 7.07 9.47
CA SER A 73 15.68 5.63 9.69
C SER A 73 15.21 4.81 8.46
N CYS A 74 14.41 5.40 7.57
CA CYS A 74 13.99 4.76 6.33
C CYS A 74 15.11 4.69 5.26
N PHE A 75 16.18 5.48 5.42
CA PHE A 75 17.34 5.49 4.52
C PHE A 75 18.55 4.70 5.07
N MET A 76 18.43 4.14 6.28
CA MET A 76 19.48 3.36 6.95
C MET A 76 19.22 1.87 6.75
N PRO A 77 19.98 1.16 5.90
CA PRO A 77 19.64 -0.19 5.46
C PRO A 77 19.44 -1.20 6.59
N GLU A 78 20.38 -1.24 7.54
CA GLU A 78 20.37 -2.19 8.65
C GLU A 78 19.21 -1.91 9.61
N LEU A 79 18.94 -0.63 9.89
CA LEU A 79 17.87 -0.21 10.78
C LEU A 79 16.49 -0.44 10.15
N LEU A 80 16.35 -0.10 8.86
CA LEU A 80 15.15 -0.38 8.07
C LEU A 80 14.84 -1.88 8.06
N ALA A 81 15.85 -2.71 7.82
CA ALA A 81 15.71 -4.17 7.80
C ALA A 81 15.34 -4.72 9.19
N GLU A 82 16.03 -4.28 10.25
CA GLU A 82 15.74 -4.72 11.61
C GLU A 82 14.30 -4.41 11.99
N ILE A 83 13.83 -3.17 11.76
CA ILE A 83 12.46 -2.77 12.10
C ILE A 83 11.44 -3.56 11.28
N THR A 84 11.71 -3.83 10.01
CA THR A 84 10.84 -4.63 9.14
C THR A 84 10.69 -6.07 9.65
N LEU A 85 11.75 -6.66 10.16
CA LEU A 85 11.80 -8.07 10.59
C LEU A 85 11.28 -8.30 12.02
N GLN A 86 11.23 -7.27 12.87
CA GLN A 86 10.75 -7.38 14.26
C GLN A 86 9.36 -8.05 14.36
N PRO A 87 8.31 -7.56 13.65
CA PRO A 87 6.99 -8.18 13.74
C PRO A 87 6.93 -9.59 13.13
N VAL A 88 7.76 -9.88 12.14
CA VAL A 88 7.84 -11.23 11.56
C VAL A 88 8.33 -12.24 12.60
N ARG A 89 9.40 -11.88 13.33
CA ARG A 89 9.95 -12.72 14.40
C ARG A 89 9.03 -12.83 15.61
N ARG A 90 8.28 -11.76 15.92
CA ARG A 90 7.45 -11.71 17.12
C ARG A 90 6.08 -12.33 16.95
N HIS A 91 5.42 -12.09 15.80
CA HIS A 91 4.00 -12.38 15.61
C HIS A 91 3.71 -13.56 14.69
N ASP A 92 4.72 -14.15 14.04
CA ASP A 92 4.57 -15.23 13.05
C ASP A 92 3.63 -14.84 11.89
N VAL A 93 3.72 -13.61 11.43
CA VAL A 93 2.95 -13.13 10.26
C VAL A 93 3.46 -13.74 8.95
N ASP A 94 2.57 -13.89 7.96
CA ASP A 94 2.87 -14.49 6.66
C ASP A 94 3.56 -13.54 5.67
N ALA A 95 3.58 -12.25 5.99
CA ALA A 95 4.30 -11.26 5.21
C ALA A 95 4.92 -10.16 6.07
N ALA A 96 6.13 -9.75 5.68
CA ALA A 96 6.72 -8.50 6.12
C ALA A 96 6.18 -7.36 5.26
N ILE A 97 5.94 -6.20 5.87
CA ILE A 97 5.77 -4.92 5.17
C ILE A 97 7.01 -4.08 5.37
N LEU A 98 7.59 -3.60 4.27
CA LEU A 98 8.78 -2.73 4.32
C LEU A 98 8.56 -1.57 5.29
N PHE A 99 9.46 -1.36 6.23
CA PHE A 99 9.43 -0.18 7.08
C PHE A 99 9.81 1.05 6.25
N SER A 100 8.85 1.92 6.03
CA SER A 100 9.00 3.16 5.26
C SER A 100 7.84 4.11 5.61
N ASP A 101 7.83 5.27 4.97
CA ASP A 101 6.67 6.18 4.97
C ASP A 101 6.28 6.52 3.53
N ILE A 102 5.00 6.88 3.32
CA ILE A 102 4.49 7.24 2.00
C ILE A 102 5.16 8.49 1.42
N VAL A 103 5.75 9.35 2.26
CA VAL A 103 6.46 10.58 1.83
C VAL A 103 7.96 10.37 1.57
N VAL A 104 8.50 9.17 1.81
CA VAL A 104 9.91 8.84 1.51
C VAL A 104 10.30 9.18 0.07
N PRO A 105 9.52 8.85 -0.97
CA PRO A 105 9.87 9.22 -2.34
C PRO A 105 9.86 10.74 -2.57
N LEU A 106 9.02 11.50 -1.85
CA LEU A 106 9.01 12.97 -1.91
C LEU A 106 10.27 13.54 -1.26
N LYS A 107 10.64 13.04 -0.07
CA LYS A 107 11.87 13.44 0.63
C LYS A 107 13.12 13.16 -0.21
N ALA A 108 13.19 11.96 -0.80
CA ALA A 108 14.29 11.55 -1.67
C ALA A 108 14.38 12.40 -2.96
N ALA A 109 13.25 12.83 -3.50
CA ALA A 109 13.19 13.77 -4.62
C ALA A 109 13.65 15.19 -4.25
N GLY A 110 13.79 15.51 -2.98
CA GLY A 110 14.20 16.86 -2.50
C GLY A 110 13.05 17.74 -2.05
N VAL A 111 11.84 17.20 -1.85
CA VAL A 111 10.74 17.94 -1.21
C VAL A 111 11.07 18.14 0.26
N ASP A 112 10.92 19.38 0.73
CA ASP A 112 11.07 19.70 2.16
C ASP A 112 9.85 19.21 2.94
N VAL A 113 9.96 17.97 3.42
CA VAL A 113 8.93 17.27 4.20
C VAL A 113 9.56 16.63 5.42
N GLU A 114 8.86 16.71 6.55
CA GLU A 114 9.24 16.14 7.84
C GLU A 114 8.08 15.37 8.48
N ILE A 115 8.38 14.42 9.37
CA ILE A 115 7.38 13.75 10.20
C ILE A 115 7.38 14.39 11.58
N VAL A 116 6.37 15.22 11.84
CA VAL A 116 6.20 15.88 13.14
C VAL A 116 5.45 14.97 14.10
N SER A 117 6.03 14.72 15.29
CA SER A 117 5.42 13.87 16.31
C SER A 117 4.00 14.34 16.67
N GLY A 118 3.05 13.41 16.71
CA GLY A 118 1.64 13.70 16.99
C GLY A 118 0.86 14.35 15.86
N ARG A 119 1.52 14.84 14.79
CA ARG A 119 0.90 15.48 13.64
C ARG A 119 1.01 14.64 12.36
N GLY A 120 2.15 14.01 12.11
CA GLY A 120 2.44 13.28 10.87
C GLY A 120 3.23 14.11 9.86
N PRO A 121 3.19 13.77 8.56
CA PRO A 121 3.93 14.49 7.52
C PRO A 121 3.53 15.96 7.43
N VAL A 122 4.52 16.85 7.37
CA VAL A 122 4.35 18.30 7.17
C VAL A 122 5.24 18.74 6.02
N VAL A 123 4.65 19.42 5.05
CA VAL A 123 5.34 19.95 3.86
C VAL A 123 5.57 21.44 4.07
N ALA A 124 6.82 21.88 4.02
CA ALA A 124 7.20 23.28 4.31
C ALA A 124 6.64 24.25 3.27
N GLN A 125 6.55 23.83 2.00
CA GLN A 125 6.07 24.67 0.89
C GLN A 125 4.90 23.96 0.18
N PRO A 126 3.64 24.25 0.59
CA PRO A 126 2.46 23.68 -0.05
C PRO A 126 2.33 24.09 -1.53
N ILE A 127 1.78 23.18 -2.35
CA ILE A 127 1.47 23.45 -3.76
C ILE A 127 0.14 24.17 -3.86
N LEU A 128 0.16 25.41 -4.31
CA LEU A 128 -1.04 26.27 -4.41
C LEU A 128 -1.32 26.76 -5.84
N SER A 129 -0.37 26.62 -6.75
CA SER A 129 -0.44 27.15 -8.11
C SER A 129 0.31 26.25 -9.11
N MET A 130 0.10 26.50 -10.41
CA MET A 130 0.86 25.86 -11.48
C MET A 130 2.37 26.10 -11.33
N SER A 131 2.76 27.31 -10.92
CA SER A 131 4.19 27.63 -10.71
C SER A 131 4.83 26.79 -9.61
N ASP A 132 4.04 26.38 -8.59
CA ASP A 132 4.55 25.49 -7.54
C ASP A 132 4.65 24.05 -8.05
N VAL A 133 3.70 23.61 -8.89
CA VAL A 133 3.78 22.32 -9.59
C VAL A 133 5.02 22.25 -10.48
N ASP A 134 5.33 23.30 -11.23
CA ASP A 134 6.50 23.34 -12.11
C ASP A 134 7.82 23.13 -11.34
N LYS A 135 7.90 23.64 -10.11
CA LYS A 135 9.07 23.52 -9.22
C LYS A 135 9.14 22.19 -8.46
N LEU A 136 8.04 21.43 -8.40
CA LEU A 136 8.04 20.15 -7.69
C LEU A 136 9.08 19.20 -8.29
N PRO A 137 10.07 18.73 -7.52
CA PRO A 137 11.04 17.77 -8.03
C PRO A 137 10.42 16.39 -8.27
N ILE A 138 11.02 15.62 -9.16
CA ILE A 138 10.63 14.23 -9.49
C ILE A 138 11.73 13.31 -8.97
N LEU A 139 11.35 12.19 -8.38
CA LEU A 139 12.29 11.11 -8.06
C LEU A 139 12.69 10.41 -9.37
N ASP A 140 13.94 10.55 -9.78
CA ASP A 140 14.50 10.01 -11.02
C ASP A 140 15.70 9.08 -10.79
N SER A 141 16.07 8.86 -9.54
CA SER A 141 17.20 8.02 -9.13
C SER A 141 16.79 7.03 -8.04
N ASP A 142 17.46 5.88 -8.02
CA ASP A 142 17.24 4.85 -7.01
C ASP A 142 17.71 5.32 -5.63
N ILE A 143 17.05 4.84 -4.58
CA ILE A 143 17.41 5.12 -3.18
C ILE A 143 18.23 3.94 -2.66
N ASP A 144 19.56 4.03 -2.76
CA ASP A 144 20.49 2.94 -2.42
C ASP A 144 20.24 2.34 -1.02
N GLY A 145 19.96 3.19 -0.02
CA GLY A 145 19.68 2.72 1.34
C GLY A 145 18.43 1.86 1.43
N VAL A 146 17.37 2.20 0.72
CA VAL A 146 16.14 1.39 0.67
C VAL A 146 16.39 0.07 -0.06
N MET A 147 17.07 0.10 -1.20
CA MET A 147 17.37 -1.11 -1.97
C MET A 147 18.28 -2.08 -1.19
N ALA A 148 19.31 -1.56 -0.53
CA ALA A 148 20.19 -2.37 0.32
C ALA A 148 19.42 -2.98 1.50
N GLY A 149 18.55 -2.20 2.16
CA GLY A 149 17.69 -2.68 3.24
C GLY A 149 16.74 -3.81 2.77
N ILE A 150 16.13 -3.69 1.60
CA ILE A 150 15.32 -4.75 1.00
C ILE A 150 16.16 -6.02 0.80
N GLY A 151 17.40 -5.90 0.32
CA GLY A 151 18.32 -7.05 0.19
C GLY A 151 18.55 -7.76 1.52
N ILE A 152 18.84 -7.02 2.60
CA ILE A 152 19.03 -7.59 3.94
C ILE A 152 17.75 -8.29 4.43
N ILE A 153 16.57 -7.70 4.21
CA ILE A 153 15.29 -8.30 4.62
C ILE A 153 15.09 -9.64 3.91
N ILE A 154 15.27 -9.68 2.59
CA ILE A 154 15.08 -10.88 1.78
C ILE A 154 15.99 -12.02 2.25
N ASP A 155 17.23 -11.73 2.58
CA ASP A 155 18.20 -12.73 3.07
C ASP A 155 17.81 -13.31 4.45
N ASN A 156 16.88 -12.66 5.18
CA ASN A 156 16.42 -13.05 6.51
C ASN A 156 14.96 -13.55 6.58
N LEU A 157 14.22 -13.53 5.46
CA LEU A 157 12.88 -14.10 5.37
C LEU A 157 12.94 -15.56 4.88
N THR A 158 12.02 -16.38 5.38
CA THR A 158 11.83 -17.76 4.86
C THR A 158 11.17 -17.73 3.48
N SER A 159 11.21 -18.86 2.77
CA SER A 159 10.52 -18.97 1.46
C SER A 159 9.00 -18.92 1.53
N SER A 160 8.40 -19.04 2.72
CA SER A 160 6.95 -18.92 2.93
C SER A 160 6.50 -17.51 3.34
N GLN A 161 7.42 -16.62 3.69
CA GLN A 161 7.14 -15.26 4.12
C GLN A 161 7.38 -14.28 2.98
N ALA A 162 6.34 -13.59 2.54
CA ALA A 162 6.44 -12.60 1.47
C ALA A 162 6.95 -11.24 2.01
N LEU A 163 7.64 -10.47 1.17
CA LEU A 163 7.97 -9.08 1.43
C LEU A 163 7.05 -8.17 0.61
N ILE A 164 6.29 -7.33 1.28
CA ILE A 164 5.42 -6.33 0.67
C ILE A 164 6.15 -4.98 0.64
N GLY A 165 6.37 -4.44 -0.56
CA GLY A 165 6.74 -3.05 -0.74
C GLY A 165 5.50 -2.16 -0.85
N PHE A 166 5.67 -0.84 -0.79
CA PHE A 166 4.53 0.05 -0.93
C PHE A 166 4.90 1.47 -1.36
N ALA A 167 3.87 2.22 -1.77
CA ALA A 167 3.93 3.66 -1.95
C ALA A 167 2.62 4.31 -1.51
N GLY A 168 2.66 5.62 -1.27
CA GLY A 168 1.45 6.44 -1.19
C GLY A 168 0.79 6.58 -2.56
N ALA A 169 -0.54 6.49 -2.62
CA ALA A 169 -1.29 6.70 -3.84
C ALA A 169 -1.29 8.19 -4.27
N PRO A 170 -1.54 8.48 -5.54
CA PRO A 170 -1.44 9.84 -6.07
C PRO A 170 -2.26 10.87 -5.32
N PHE A 171 -3.55 10.56 -5.04
CA PHE A 171 -4.42 11.49 -4.30
C PHE A 171 -3.92 11.78 -2.90
N THR A 172 -3.49 10.74 -2.18
CA THR A 172 -2.99 10.88 -0.81
C THR A 172 -1.74 11.75 -0.77
N LEU A 173 -0.78 11.54 -1.67
CA LEU A 173 0.43 12.38 -1.73
C LEU A 173 0.13 13.80 -2.21
N ALA A 174 -0.71 13.97 -3.24
CA ALA A 174 -1.15 15.28 -3.70
C ALA A 174 -1.83 16.07 -2.59
N SER A 175 -2.68 15.39 -1.79
CA SER A 175 -3.35 16.03 -0.65
C SER A 175 -2.36 16.53 0.40
N TYR A 176 -1.32 15.77 0.76
CA TYR A 176 -0.27 16.25 1.66
C TYR A 176 0.45 17.46 1.10
N LEU A 177 0.78 17.45 -0.19
CA LEU A 177 1.46 18.57 -0.86
C LEU A 177 0.60 19.83 -0.91
N VAL A 178 -0.70 19.71 -1.18
CA VAL A 178 -1.61 20.87 -1.29
C VAL A 178 -2.03 21.41 0.07
N GLU A 179 -2.35 20.53 1.02
CA GLU A 179 -2.75 20.94 2.38
C GLU A 179 -1.56 21.43 3.22
N GLY A 180 -0.33 21.01 2.89
CA GLY A 180 0.87 21.26 3.68
C GLY A 180 1.00 20.33 4.88
N GLY A 181 0.15 19.30 4.98
CA GLY A 181 0.13 18.37 6.09
C GLY A 181 -1.19 17.60 6.18
N PRO A 182 -1.47 16.93 7.31
CA PRO A 182 -2.76 16.25 7.52
C PRO A 182 -3.91 17.26 7.50
N SER A 183 -4.99 16.90 6.82
CA SER A 183 -6.22 17.69 6.77
C SER A 183 -7.41 16.85 7.23
N ARG A 184 -8.38 17.50 7.87
CA ARG A 184 -9.62 16.86 8.31
C ARG A 184 -10.62 16.70 7.17
N ASN A 185 -10.68 17.67 6.27
CA ASN A 185 -11.71 17.76 5.23
C ASN A 185 -11.16 17.83 3.82
N HIS A 186 -9.83 17.99 3.67
CA HIS A 186 -9.14 18.14 2.38
C HIS A 186 -9.70 19.29 1.53
N GLU A 187 -10.07 20.41 2.19
CA GLU A 187 -10.77 21.51 1.55
C GLU A 187 -9.94 22.21 0.47
N LYS A 188 -8.64 22.44 0.69
CA LYS A 188 -7.75 23.04 -0.32
C LYS A 188 -7.56 22.11 -1.52
N THR A 189 -7.38 20.82 -1.24
CA THR A 189 -7.22 19.78 -2.24
C THR A 189 -8.45 19.71 -3.14
N LYS A 190 -9.65 19.62 -2.56
CA LYS A 190 -10.90 19.59 -3.31
C LYS A 190 -11.15 20.90 -4.06
N ALA A 191 -10.83 22.04 -3.46
CA ALA A 191 -10.93 23.33 -4.14
C ALA A 191 -10.02 23.38 -5.37
N MET A 192 -8.77 22.91 -5.27
CA MET A 192 -7.86 22.84 -6.42
C MET A 192 -8.41 21.92 -7.51
N MET A 193 -8.90 20.72 -7.17
CA MET A 193 -9.49 19.78 -8.13
C MET A 193 -10.58 20.43 -8.98
N HIS A 194 -11.49 21.17 -8.36
CA HIS A 194 -12.67 21.74 -9.03
C HIS A 194 -12.44 23.13 -9.60
N ALA A 195 -11.68 23.99 -8.92
CA ALA A 195 -11.47 25.37 -9.35
C ALA A 195 -10.23 25.55 -10.25
N GLN A 196 -9.26 24.63 -10.16
CA GLN A 196 -8.00 24.67 -10.92
C GLN A 196 -7.67 23.29 -11.50
N PRO A 197 -8.55 22.66 -12.30
CA PRO A 197 -8.39 21.28 -12.75
C PRO A 197 -7.10 21.08 -13.54
N GLU A 198 -6.66 22.08 -14.33
CA GLU A 198 -5.39 22.00 -15.06
C GLU A 198 -4.18 21.88 -14.11
N THR A 199 -4.18 22.67 -13.03
CA THR A 199 -3.13 22.62 -11.98
C THR A 199 -3.15 21.27 -11.27
N TRP A 200 -4.34 20.77 -10.92
CA TRP A 200 -4.52 19.47 -10.31
C TRP A 200 -3.97 18.35 -11.19
N HIS A 201 -4.40 18.31 -12.44
CA HIS A 201 -3.95 17.29 -13.38
C HIS A 201 -2.44 17.39 -13.68
N ALA A 202 -1.86 18.59 -13.69
CA ALA A 202 -0.42 18.79 -13.80
C ALA A 202 0.32 18.20 -12.58
N LEU A 203 -0.17 18.45 -11.36
CA LEU A 203 0.37 17.88 -10.13
C LEU A 203 0.31 16.35 -10.16
N MET A 204 -0.83 15.77 -10.52
CA MET A 204 -1.00 14.33 -10.60
C MET A 204 -0.06 13.69 -11.62
N ARG A 205 0.07 14.27 -12.82
CA ARG A 205 1.03 13.81 -13.84
C ARG A 205 2.48 13.89 -13.37
N LYS A 206 2.82 14.82 -12.48
CA LYS A 206 4.17 14.96 -11.94
C LYS A 206 4.46 13.99 -10.81
N LEU A 207 3.44 13.60 -10.03
CA LEU A 207 3.56 12.62 -8.96
C LEU A 207 3.63 11.18 -9.48
N THR A 208 2.87 10.85 -10.52
CA THR A 208 2.77 9.49 -11.07
C THR A 208 4.15 8.88 -11.38
N PRO A 209 5.08 9.55 -12.09
CA PRO A 209 6.44 9.03 -12.32
C PRO A 209 7.23 8.79 -11.03
N THR A 210 7.15 9.70 -10.06
CA THR A 210 7.81 9.55 -8.75
C THR A 210 7.34 8.28 -8.02
N ILE A 211 6.03 8.05 -7.97
CA ILE A 211 5.44 6.87 -7.33
C ILE A 211 5.83 5.59 -8.08
N THR A 212 5.73 5.63 -9.40
CA THR A 212 6.09 4.50 -10.27
C THR A 212 7.57 4.13 -10.14
N HIS A 213 8.47 5.12 -10.13
CA HIS A 213 9.90 4.89 -9.96
C HIS A 213 10.20 4.27 -8.58
N PHE A 214 9.59 4.82 -7.52
CA PHE A 214 9.76 4.29 -6.16
C PHE A 214 9.29 2.85 -6.02
N LEU A 215 8.19 2.46 -6.67
CA LEU A 215 7.73 1.07 -6.70
C LEU A 215 8.65 0.20 -7.58
N SER A 216 9.06 0.68 -8.73
CA SER A 216 9.93 -0.07 -9.66
C SER A 216 11.29 -0.40 -9.05
N MET A 217 11.89 0.52 -8.29
CA MET A 217 13.14 0.24 -7.59
C MET A 217 12.96 -0.81 -6.48
N GLN A 218 11.85 -0.78 -5.73
CA GLN A 218 11.53 -1.80 -4.73
C GLN A 218 11.34 -3.18 -5.39
N ILE A 219 10.64 -3.23 -6.52
CA ILE A 219 10.47 -4.45 -7.34
C ILE A 219 11.83 -4.97 -7.81
N SER A 220 12.69 -4.09 -8.32
CA SER A 220 14.04 -4.44 -8.76
C SER A 220 14.92 -4.94 -7.62
N ALA A 221 14.71 -4.44 -6.41
CA ALA A 221 15.38 -4.91 -5.19
C ALA A 221 14.85 -6.27 -4.70
N GLY A 222 13.64 -6.69 -5.14
CA GLY A 222 13.12 -8.05 -4.95
C GLY A 222 11.95 -8.21 -4.00
N ILE A 223 11.08 -7.21 -3.86
CA ILE A 223 9.81 -7.38 -3.14
C ILE A 223 8.91 -8.41 -3.84
N ASP A 224 8.08 -9.12 -3.08
CA ASP A 224 7.23 -10.19 -3.58
C ASP A 224 5.80 -9.73 -3.91
N ALA A 225 5.36 -8.64 -3.30
CA ALA A 225 4.07 -7.98 -3.57
C ALA A 225 4.22 -6.48 -3.32
N MET A 226 3.27 -5.67 -3.81
CA MET A 226 3.24 -4.23 -3.52
C MET A 226 1.85 -3.77 -3.07
N GLN A 227 1.81 -2.72 -2.26
CA GLN A 227 0.57 -2.05 -1.87
C GLN A 227 0.61 -0.55 -2.16
N LEU A 228 -0.45 -0.05 -2.81
CA LEU A 228 -0.69 1.37 -3.00
C LEU A 228 -1.65 1.86 -1.89
N PHE A 229 -1.18 2.78 -1.06
CA PHE A 229 -1.96 3.32 0.07
C PHE A 229 -2.69 4.60 -0.33
N ASP A 230 -4.00 4.52 -0.50
CA ASP A 230 -4.87 5.67 -0.78
C ASP A 230 -5.69 6.08 0.46
N SER A 231 -4.98 6.39 1.53
CA SER A 231 -5.55 6.61 2.87
C SER A 231 -6.59 7.74 2.93
N TRP A 232 -6.55 8.69 2.00
CA TRP A 232 -7.42 9.86 1.97
C TRP A 232 -8.53 9.78 0.92
N ALA A 233 -8.52 8.79 0.00
CA ALA A 233 -9.49 8.69 -1.09
C ALA A 233 -10.95 8.63 -0.63
N GLY A 234 -11.21 8.07 0.56
CA GLY A 234 -12.55 8.00 1.14
C GLY A 234 -13.22 9.36 1.43
N PHE A 235 -12.49 10.47 1.32
CA PHE A 235 -13.06 11.81 1.36
C PHE A 235 -13.65 12.26 0.02
N LEU A 236 -13.49 11.47 -1.05
CA LEU A 236 -13.99 11.78 -2.39
C LEU A 236 -15.35 11.09 -2.64
N THR A 237 -16.15 11.73 -3.51
CA THR A 237 -17.25 11.04 -4.18
C THR A 237 -16.68 10.06 -5.21
N GLU A 238 -17.45 9.02 -5.60
CA GLU A 238 -17.03 8.12 -6.67
C GLU A 238 -16.78 8.87 -7.99
N ARG A 239 -17.61 9.87 -8.31
CA ARG A 239 -17.44 10.73 -9.49
C ARG A 239 -16.08 11.44 -9.47
N ASP A 240 -15.73 12.08 -8.35
CA ASP A 240 -14.48 12.83 -8.23
C ASP A 240 -13.28 11.89 -8.26
N TYR A 241 -13.39 10.72 -7.62
CA TYR A 241 -12.35 9.70 -7.71
C TYR A 241 -12.12 9.25 -9.16
N ARG A 242 -13.18 8.98 -9.91
CA ARG A 242 -13.09 8.55 -11.30
C ARG A 242 -12.48 9.62 -12.22
N GLU A 243 -12.86 10.86 -12.01
CA GLU A 243 -12.42 11.98 -12.85
C GLU A 243 -10.98 12.42 -12.52
N TYR A 244 -10.68 12.59 -11.24
CA TYR A 244 -9.46 13.27 -10.79
C TYR A 244 -8.36 12.33 -10.27
N VAL A 245 -8.63 11.05 -10.02
CA VAL A 245 -7.68 10.12 -9.34
C VAL A 245 -7.47 8.82 -10.09
N LEU A 246 -8.54 8.14 -10.48
CA LEU A 246 -8.51 6.82 -11.11
C LEU A 246 -7.53 6.71 -12.30
N PRO A 247 -7.44 7.69 -13.24
CA PRO A 247 -6.52 7.59 -14.36
C PRO A 247 -5.06 7.43 -13.93
N TYR A 248 -4.65 8.13 -12.88
CA TYR A 248 -3.27 8.12 -12.37
C TYR A 248 -2.93 6.85 -11.59
N SER A 249 -3.87 6.35 -10.77
CA SER A 249 -3.71 5.05 -10.12
C SER A 249 -3.64 3.94 -11.17
N THR A 250 -4.43 4.01 -12.23
CA THR A 250 -4.40 3.07 -13.37
C THR A 250 -3.06 3.09 -14.08
N GLU A 251 -2.50 4.27 -14.34
CA GLU A 251 -1.19 4.43 -14.98
C GLU A 251 -0.08 3.78 -14.14
N ILE A 252 -0.09 3.96 -12.80
CA ILE A 252 0.88 3.35 -11.89
C ILE A 252 0.78 1.81 -11.96
N PHE A 253 -0.43 1.25 -11.79
CA PHE A 253 -0.61 -0.20 -11.84
C PHE A 253 -0.25 -0.80 -13.20
N ALA A 254 -0.55 -0.10 -14.29
CA ALA A 254 -0.17 -0.53 -15.63
C ALA A 254 1.34 -0.53 -15.84
N ALA A 255 2.04 0.50 -15.36
CA ALA A 255 3.49 0.62 -15.51
C ALA A 255 4.26 -0.53 -14.83
N ILE A 256 3.75 -1.07 -13.72
CA ILE A 256 4.40 -2.17 -12.97
C ILE A 256 3.81 -3.54 -13.27
N ALA A 257 2.78 -3.65 -14.11
CA ALA A 257 2.08 -4.92 -14.39
C ALA A 257 3.03 -6.01 -14.91
N GLY A 258 4.05 -5.63 -15.69
CA GLY A 258 5.04 -6.54 -16.26
C GLY A 258 5.97 -7.20 -15.23
N ALA A 259 5.99 -6.75 -13.99
CA ALA A 259 6.83 -7.32 -12.92
C ALA A 259 6.34 -8.70 -12.44
N GLY A 260 5.06 -9.03 -12.67
CA GLY A 260 4.47 -10.32 -12.30
C GLY A 260 4.40 -10.56 -10.79
N ILE A 261 4.25 -9.49 -10.01
CA ILE A 261 4.00 -9.54 -8.56
C ILE A 261 2.59 -9.05 -8.25
N PRO A 262 1.93 -9.55 -7.18
CA PRO A 262 0.63 -9.07 -6.73
C PRO A 262 0.62 -7.58 -6.41
N ARG A 263 -0.48 -6.92 -6.80
CA ARG A 263 -0.71 -5.47 -6.61
C ARG A 263 -1.94 -5.27 -5.75
N ILE A 264 -1.75 -4.65 -4.59
CA ILE A 264 -2.80 -4.39 -3.60
C ILE A 264 -3.16 -2.90 -3.64
N HIS A 265 -4.44 -2.56 -3.70
CA HIS A 265 -4.93 -1.19 -3.57
C HIS A 265 -5.77 -1.04 -2.31
N PHE A 266 -5.35 -0.19 -1.40
CA PHE A 266 -6.01 0.00 -0.11
C PHE A 266 -6.36 1.47 0.13
N GLY A 267 -7.57 1.72 0.65
CA GLY A 267 -8.00 3.03 1.12
C GLY A 267 -8.86 2.93 2.38
N VAL A 268 -8.97 4.05 3.10
CA VAL A 268 -9.79 4.17 4.32
C VAL A 268 -11.05 4.97 3.99
N GLY A 269 -12.22 4.50 4.44
CA GLY A 269 -13.51 5.13 4.11
C GLY A 269 -13.94 4.93 2.66
N THR A 270 -13.33 3.99 1.96
CA THR A 270 -13.50 3.79 0.51
C THR A 270 -14.60 2.80 0.13
N GLY A 271 -15.52 2.50 1.05
CA GLY A 271 -16.59 1.52 0.81
C GLY A 271 -17.39 1.75 -0.48
N GLU A 272 -17.66 3.00 -0.83
CA GLU A 272 -18.35 3.37 -2.08
C GLU A 272 -17.41 3.45 -3.29
N LEU A 273 -16.09 3.44 -3.07
CA LEU A 273 -15.08 3.52 -4.13
C LEU A 273 -14.50 2.15 -4.52
N LEU A 274 -14.84 1.06 -3.81
CA LEU A 274 -14.21 -0.27 -3.99
C LEU A 274 -14.23 -0.74 -5.45
N GLY A 275 -15.34 -0.54 -6.15
CA GLY A 275 -15.45 -0.87 -7.57
C GLY A 275 -14.49 -0.06 -8.44
N ALA A 276 -14.46 1.27 -8.26
CA ALA A 276 -13.58 2.16 -9.00
C ALA A 276 -12.10 1.90 -8.70
N MET A 277 -11.74 1.69 -7.43
CA MET A 277 -10.38 1.37 -7.03
C MET A 277 -9.90 0.05 -7.64
N SER A 278 -10.78 -0.96 -7.72
CA SER A 278 -10.46 -2.26 -8.34
C SER A 278 -10.25 -2.14 -9.86
N GLN A 279 -10.94 -1.21 -10.52
CA GLN A 279 -10.75 -0.91 -11.95
C GLN A 279 -9.38 -0.30 -12.26
N ALA A 280 -8.67 0.27 -11.29
CA ALA A 280 -7.32 0.77 -11.47
C ALA A 280 -6.29 -0.31 -11.86
N GLY A 281 -6.63 -1.60 -11.72
CA GLY A 281 -5.77 -2.70 -12.14
C GLY A 281 -5.13 -3.48 -10.98
N ALA A 282 -5.63 -3.30 -9.75
CA ALA A 282 -5.20 -4.10 -8.59
C ALA A 282 -5.63 -5.57 -8.70
N ASP A 283 -4.84 -6.47 -8.15
CA ASP A 283 -5.13 -7.90 -8.02
C ASP A 283 -5.87 -8.18 -6.71
N VAL A 284 -5.63 -7.34 -5.70
CA VAL A 284 -6.24 -7.39 -4.37
C VAL A 284 -6.80 -6.01 -4.01
N THR A 285 -8.03 -5.98 -3.51
CA THR A 285 -8.61 -4.76 -2.95
C THR A 285 -8.63 -4.83 -1.44
N GLY A 286 -7.95 -3.88 -0.80
CA GLY A 286 -7.96 -3.71 0.64
C GLY A 286 -9.23 -2.96 1.09
N VAL A 287 -9.86 -3.49 2.12
CA VAL A 287 -11.15 -3.02 2.65
C VAL A 287 -10.96 -2.53 4.09
N ASP A 288 -11.47 -1.38 4.42
CA ASP A 288 -11.48 -0.91 5.81
C ASP A 288 -12.60 -1.57 6.63
N TRP A 289 -12.59 -1.36 7.95
CA TRP A 289 -13.49 -2.06 8.89
C TRP A 289 -14.99 -1.71 8.76
N ARG A 290 -15.34 -0.67 7.96
CA ARG A 290 -16.72 -0.16 7.87
C ARG A 290 -17.63 -1.00 6.99
N VAL A 291 -17.06 -1.82 6.11
CA VAL A 291 -17.83 -2.60 5.14
C VAL A 291 -17.58 -4.10 5.40
N PRO A 292 -18.61 -4.93 5.61
CA PRO A 292 -18.45 -6.38 5.67
C PRO A 292 -17.77 -6.92 4.42
N LEU A 293 -16.86 -7.92 4.57
CA LEU A 293 -16.04 -8.39 3.45
C LEU A 293 -16.85 -9.02 2.32
N ASP A 294 -17.94 -9.74 2.64
CA ASP A 294 -18.83 -10.31 1.62
C ASP A 294 -19.59 -9.23 0.82
N VAL A 295 -19.92 -8.11 1.46
CA VAL A 295 -20.50 -6.93 0.79
C VAL A 295 -19.46 -6.26 -0.10
N ALA A 296 -18.25 -6.07 0.41
CA ALA A 296 -17.14 -5.47 -0.33
C ALA A 296 -16.80 -6.31 -1.57
N ALA A 297 -16.67 -7.64 -1.42
CA ALA A 297 -16.39 -8.55 -2.51
C ALA A 297 -17.46 -8.49 -3.62
N ARG A 298 -18.74 -8.39 -3.27
CA ARG A 298 -19.81 -8.21 -4.27
C ARG A 298 -19.67 -6.90 -5.05
N ARG A 299 -19.36 -5.78 -4.37
CA ARG A 299 -19.13 -4.47 -5.03
C ARG A 299 -17.98 -4.55 -6.03
N ILE A 300 -16.89 -5.20 -5.63
CA ILE A 300 -15.70 -5.42 -6.47
C ILE A 300 -16.05 -6.34 -7.66
N HIS A 301 -16.70 -7.46 -7.38
CA HIS A 301 -17.10 -8.43 -8.40
C HIS A 301 -17.99 -7.80 -9.48
N HIS A 302 -18.96 -6.97 -9.11
CA HIS A 302 -19.81 -6.26 -10.06
C HIS A 302 -19.04 -5.31 -10.98
N ALA A 303 -17.91 -4.77 -10.53
CA ALA A 303 -17.12 -3.81 -11.29
C ALA A 303 -16.09 -4.46 -12.22
N VAL A 304 -15.44 -5.57 -11.79
CA VAL A 304 -14.26 -6.14 -12.46
C VAL A 304 -14.20 -7.68 -12.45
N GLY A 305 -15.23 -8.35 -11.94
CA GLY A 305 -15.18 -9.80 -11.65
C GLY A 305 -14.50 -10.11 -10.31
N PRO A 306 -14.29 -11.39 -9.99
CA PRO A 306 -13.74 -11.81 -8.71
C PRO A 306 -12.28 -11.36 -8.57
N LYS A 307 -11.94 -10.79 -7.40
CA LYS A 307 -10.60 -10.42 -6.97
C LYS A 307 -10.38 -10.93 -5.56
N SER A 308 -9.14 -11.03 -5.12
CA SER A 308 -8.88 -11.27 -3.71
C SER A 308 -9.17 -10.02 -2.89
N VAL A 309 -9.62 -10.21 -1.64
CA VAL A 309 -9.90 -9.12 -0.70
C VAL A 309 -8.91 -9.15 0.47
N GLN A 310 -8.56 -7.99 0.98
CA GLN A 310 -7.69 -7.87 2.14
C GLN A 310 -8.37 -7.05 3.24
N GLY A 311 -8.32 -7.51 4.48
CA GLY A 311 -8.86 -6.80 5.64
C GLY A 311 -9.56 -7.73 6.62
N ASN A 312 -10.38 -7.23 7.55
CA ASN A 312 -10.68 -5.82 7.79
C ASN A 312 -11.03 -5.58 9.26
N LEU A 313 -10.24 -6.16 10.18
CA LEU A 313 -10.47 -5.96 11.61
C LEU A 313 -10.28 -4.48 11.98
N ASP A 314 -11.23 -3.91 12.73
CA ASP A 314 -11.05 -2.58 13.32
C ASP A 314 -9.86 -2.60 14.30
N PRO A 315 -8.81 -1.78 14.06
CA PRO A 315 -7.64 -1.76 14.93
C PRO A 315 -7.97 -1.41 16.40
N ALA A 316 -9.05 -0.67 16.63
CA ALA A 316 -9.48 -0.33 18.00
C ALA A 316 -9.90 -1.57 18.79
N LEU A 317 -10.39 -2.61 18.14
CA LEU A 317 -10.85 -3.83 18.78
C LEU A 317 -9.71 -4.69 19.33
N LEU A 318 -8.48 -4.49 18.86
CA LEU A 318 -7.29 -5.06 19.50
C LEU A 318 -7.09 -4.57 20.94
N CYS A 319 -7.74 -3.47 21.33
CA CYS A 319 -7.73 -2.96 22.71
C CYS A 319 -8.92 -3.45 23.57
N ALA A 320 -9.84 -4.24 22.98
CA ALA A 320 -11.09 -4.66 23.63
C ALA A 320 -11.01 -6.02 24.38
N GLY A 321 -9.85 -6.68 24.32
CA GLY A 321 -9.62 -7.99 24.94
C GLY A 321 -9.82 -9.18 24.01
N GLU A 322 -9.28 -10.34 24.41
CA GLU A 322 -9.15 -11.53 23.54
C GLU A 322 -10.50 -12.07 23.06
N GLU A 323 -11.53 -12.08 23.91
CA GLU A 323 -12.85 -12.63 23.53
C GLU A 323 -13.47 -11.83 22.37
N VAL A 324 -13.35 -10.50 22.41
CA VAL A 324 -13.83 -9.63 21.34
C VAL A 324 -13.02 -9.86 20.07
N VAL A 325 -11.69 -9.91 20.16
CA VAL A 325 -10.81 -10.17 19.01
C VAL A 325 -11.13 -11.53 18.38
N ARG A 326 -11.31 -12.58 19.18
CA ARG A 326 -11.69 -13.92 18.70
C ARG A 326 -13.02 -13.92 17.95
N ALA A 327 -14.03 -13.27 18.51
CA ALA A 327 -15.35 -13.17 17.88
C ALA A 327 -15.26 -12.45 16.52
N GLU A 328 -14.53 -11.34 16.47
CA GLU A 328 -14.36 -10.53 15.26
C GLU A 328 -13.50 -11.23 14.18
N VAL A 329 -12.40 -11.88 14.57
CA VAL A 329 -11.59 -12.70 13.65
C VAL A 329 -12.46 -13.79 13.03
N THR A 330 -13.26 -14.50 13.85
CA THR A 330 -14.17 -15.54 13.35
C THR A 330 -15.23 -14.98 12.40
N ARG A 331 -15.83 -13.83 12.73
CA ARG A 331 -16.82 -13.16 11.87
C ARG A 331 -16.24 -12.75 10.52
N ILE A 332 -15.06 -12.10 10.53
CA ILE A 332 -14.39 -11.61 9.31
C ILE A 332 -14.00 -12.79 8.41
N CYS A 333 -13.43 -13.84 8.98
CA CYS A 333 -13.09 -15.04 8.21
C CYS A 333 -14.34 -15.68 7.58
N ALA A 334 -15.44 -15.77 8.34
CA ALA A 334 -16.70 -16.30 7.82
C ALA A 334 -17.33 -15.43 6.70
N GLU A 335 -17.17 -14.10 6.76
CA GLU A 335 -17.57 -13.19 5.68
C GLU A 335 -16.75 -13.42 4.40
N ALA A 336 -15.44 -13.57 4.54
CA ALA A 336 -14.54 -13.88 3.44
C ALA A 336 -14.89 -15.25 2.82
N ASP A 337 -15.13 -16.27 3.64
CA ASP A 337 -15.49 -17.61 3.19
C ASP A 337 -16.80 -17.62 2.41
N ARG A 338 -17.81 -16.84 2.86
CA ARG A 338 -19.05 -16.64 2.09
C ARG A 338 -18.79 -15.99 0.73
N ALA A 339 -17.91 -15.00 0.68
CA ALA A 339 -17.57 -14.33 -0.58
C ALA A 339 -16.86 -15.26 -1.56
N ILE A 340 -15.92 -16.08 -1.07
CA ILE A 340 -15.18 -17.06 -1.88
C ILE A 340 -16.14 -18.16 -2.37
N SER A 341 -16.94 -18.74 -1.49
CA SER A 341 -17.91 -19.79 -1.84
C SER A 341 -18.98 -19.31 -2.83
N ALA A 342 -19.31 -18.03 -2.82
CA ALA A 342 -20.24 -17.40 -3.78
C ALA A 342 -19.57 -17.02 -5.11
N GLY A 343 -18.25 -17.23 -5.27
CA GLY A 343 -17.49 -16.82 -6.45
C GLY A 343 -17.28 -15.30 -6.60
N HIS A 344 -17.51 -14.54 -5.54
CA HIS A 344 -17.31 -13.09 -5.54
C HIS A 344 -15.86 -12.68 -5.20
N ALA A 345 -15.11 -13.55 -4.52
CA ALA A 345 -13.70 -13.37 -4.23
C ALA A 345 -12.89 -14.59 -4.64
N ILE A 346 -11.59 -14.39 -4.98
CA ILE A 346 -10.63 -15.47 -5.25
C ILE A 346 -10.10 -16.02 -3.94
N GLY A 347 -9.71 -15.16 -3.00
CA GLY A 347 -9.15 -15.52 -1.69
C GLY A 347 -9.17 -14.34 -0.73
N HIS A 348 -8.64 -14.56 0.47
CA HIS A 348 -8.67 -13.58 1.56
C HIS A 348 -7.31 -13.46 2.26
N ILE A 349 -6.81 -12.23 2.36
CA ILE A 349 -5.68 -11.88 3.20
C ILE A 349 -6.24 -11.19 4.45
N PHE A 350 -6.11 -11.82 5.61
CA PHE A 350 -6.53 -11.17 6.86
C PHE A 350 -5.61 -10.00 7.18
N ASN A 351 -6.21 -8.86 7.47
CA ASN A 351 -5.51 -7.65 7.88
C ASN A 351 -6.40 -6.80 8.79
N LEU A 352 -5.86 -5.72 9.34
CA LEU A 352 -6.67 -4.67 9.93
C LEU A 352 -7.29 -3.79 8.84
N GLY A 353 -8.39 -3.14 9.17
CA GLY A 353 -9.01 -2.11 8.31
C GLY A 353 -8.26 -0.77 8.31
N HIS A 354 -7.19 -0.64 9.09
CA HIS A 354 -6.21 0.45 9.12
C HIS A 354 -4.92 -0.06 9.79
N GLY A 355 -3.96 0.80 10.05
CA GLY A 355 -2.71 0.40 10.72
C GLY A 355 -2.88 0.16 12.22
N VAL A 356 -2.02 -0.70 12.79
CA VAL A 356 -1.86 -0.90 14.23
C VAL A 356 -1.77 0.44 14.96
N LEU A 357 -2.47 0.57 16.09
CA LEU A 357 -2.41 1.77 16.91
C LEU A 357 -1.15 1.78 17.79
N PRO A 358 -0.60 2.96 18.15
CA PRO A 358 0.58 3.04 19.02
C PRO A 358 0.35 2.45 20.42
N THR A 359 -0.90 2.40 20.86
CA THR A 359 -1.32 1.90 22.17
C THR A 359 -1.71 0.43 22.17
N THR A 360 -1.71 -0.24 21.01
CA THR A 360 -2.04 -1.66 20.93
C THR A 360 -1.00 -2.50 21.68
N ASP A 361 -1.46 -3.42 22.52
CA ASP A 361 -0.59 -4.40 23.16
C ASP A 361 -0.02 -5.36 22.10
N PRO A 362 1.32 -5.49 21.98
CA PRO A 362 1.92 -6.43 21.02
C PRO A 362 1.47 -7.88 21.21
N GLU A 363 1.19 -8.31 22.45
CA GLU A 363 0.72 -9.68 22.70
C GLU A 363 -0.68 -9.92 22.11
N MET A 364 -1.53 -8.89 22.06
CA MET A 364 -2.82 -9.00 21.40
C MET A 364 -2.69 -9.12 19.87
N ILE A 365 -1.66 -8.51 19.29
CA ILE A 365 -1.34 -8.69 17.87
C ILE A 365 -0.93 -10.15 17.60
N THR A 366 -0.02 -10.69 18.41
CA THR A 366 0.39 -12.11 18.34
C THR A 366 -0.82 -13.03 18.49
N ARG A 367 -1.70 -12.72 19.44
CA ARG A 367 -2.90 -13.51 19.68
C ARG A 367 -3.87 -13.46 18.47
N ALA A 368 -4.06 -12.29 17.87
CA ALA A 368 -4.91 -12.14 16.70
C ALA A 368 -4.36 -12.95 15.49
N VAL A 369 -3.05 -12.94 15.27
CA VAL A 369 -2.40 -13.76 14.23
C VAL A 369 -2.65 -15.26 14.49
N SER A 370 -2.42 -15.72 15.72
CA SER A 370 -2.67 -17.11 16.12
C SER A 370 -4.13 -17.52 15.86
N LEU A 371 -5.08 -16.67 16.22
CA LEU A 371 -6.51 -16.92 16.00
C LEU A 371 -6.86 -17.05 14.52
N VAL A 372 -6.24 -16.24 13.66
CA VAL A 372 -6.44 -16.36 12.20
C VAL A 372 -5.90 -17.69 11.69
N HIS A 373 -4.74 -18.11 12.17
CA HIS A 373 -4.12 -19.39 11.78
C HIS A 373 -4.90 -20.62 12.28
N GLU A 374 -5.65 -20.50 13.38
CA GLU A 374 -6.54 -21.56 13.88
C GLU A 374 -7.75 -21.81 12.95
N ILE A 375 -8.13 -20.85 12.10
CA ILE A 375 -9.28 -20.93 11.21
C ILE A 375 -8.86 -21.45 9.83
N THR A 376 -9.27 -22.67 9.50
CA THR A 376 -8.99 -23.28 8.20
C THR A 376 -9.68 -22.53 7.06
N PRO A 377 -8.98 -22.22 5.95
CA PRO A 377 -9.60 -21.66 4.76
C PRO A 377 -10.67 -22.59 4.16
N PRO A 378 -11.64 -22.05 3.39
CA PRO A 378 -12.66 -22.89 2.75
C PRO A 378 -12.01 -23.87 1.77
N GLN A 379 -12.60 -25.05 1.66
CA GLN A 379 -12.21 -26.07 0.69
C GLN A 379 -12.94 -25.75 -0.63
N THR A 380 -12.32 -24.99 -1.51
CA THR A 380 -12.85 -24.70 -2.87
C THR A 380 -12.40 -25.72 -3.89
#